data_9c878725e7956b358643fff09fba8b06
#
_entry.id   9c878725e7956b358643fff09fba8b06
#
_cell.length_a   1.000
_cell.length_b   1.000
_cell.length_c   1.000
_cell.angle_alpha   90.00
_cell.angle_beta   90.00
_cell.angle_gamma   90.00
#
_symmetry.space_group_name_H-M   'P 1'
#
loop_
_entity.id
_entity.type
_entity.pdbx_description
1 polymer ?
#
loop_
_entity_poly.entity_id
_entity_poly.type
_entity_poly.pdbx_seq_one_letter_code
_entity_poly.pdbx_strand_id
1 'polypeptide(L)'
;MKYLRMYLPPFAPDYSGVCSTLFELRGIVVIHDAGGCTGNYTGYDEPRWYGSKSAIFCSKLREMDAVLGLDNDLIEKIKNACTPETKFAAVLGSPVPMLIGSDMNGIATELESQINIPCIGLDTNGFNLYNKGISMAEKALAEIFVKDTNIKVQNGVNILGMTPIDFGLNENANDLKEMLKHWGYNIVACFSMGVKLDDIANAAKAKVNIVVSQGGMALAKIMETKYKIPYVAGIPMGDVGAEVFKKAVDNAIENNKSFVFGKDDYKIQTKDVVGKNIIFIGEQIQGNSWRGAYNKIHPHDNVQVGCIFGKDTSISIDYDLDISNENDIINLLSNEEYDIIIADPLIKQLIPKEKLNNIKFISFPHVAVSSKIYWDNIPLFIGDNMNKYLLD
;
A
#
# COMPACT_ATOMS: atom_id res chain seq x y z
N MET A 1 18.89 18.80 -14.29
CA MET A 1 18.27 17.51 -14.66
C MET A 1 17.34 17.12 -13.53
N LYS A 2 16.06 17.54 -13.62
CA LYS A 2 15.08 17.49 -12.49
C LYS A 2 14.58 16.09 -12.13
N TYR A 3 14.89 15.08 -12.93
CA TYR A 3 14.33 13.72 -12.79
C TYR A 3 15.36 12.59 -12.78
N LEU A 4 16.65 12.92 -12.78
CA LEU A 4 17.70 11.90 -12.71
C LEU A 4 17.90 11.52 -11.24
N ARG A 5 17.66 10.25 -10.90
CA ARG A 5 18.04 9.67 -9.60
C ARG A 5 19.52 9.27 -9.67
N MET A 6 20.25 9.60 -8.62
CA MET A 6 21.69 9.31 -8.52
C MET A 6 22.01 8.32 -7.41
N TYR A 7 21.18 8.30 -6.38
CA TYR A 7 21.41 7.54 -5.16
C TYR A 7 20.30 6.52 -4.88
N LEU A 8 19.04 6.85 -5.19
CA LEU A 8 17.91 5.99 -4.94
C LEU A 8 17.51 5.20 -6.19
N PRO A 9 17.17 3.90 -6.06
CA PRO A 9 16.58 3.15 -7.16
C PRO A 9 15.20 3.72 -7.54
N PRO A 10 14.65 3.36 -8.70
CA PRO A 10 13.23 3.58 -8.98
C PRO A 10 12.38 2.91 -7.91
N PHE A 11 11.35 3.60 -7.43
CA PHE A 11 10.39 3.00 -6.49
C PHE A 11 9.47 2.01 -7.20
N ALA A 12 8.90 1.06 -6.45
CA ALA A 12 8.00 0.06 -6.99
C ALA A 12 6.85 0.70 -7.78
N PRO A 13 6.62 0.28 -9.03
CA PRO A 13 5.61 0.87 -9.90
C PRO A 13 4.20 0.31 -9.66
N ASP A 14 3.22 0.90 -10.34
CA ASP A 14 1.79 0.56 -10.19
C ASP A 14 1.48 -0.92 -10.50
N TYR A 15 2.04 -1.51 -11.54
CA TYR A 15 1.81 -2.94 -11.83
C TYR A 15 2.30 -3.85 -10.70
N SER A 16 3.34 -3.46 -9.96
CA SER A 16 3.80 -4.21 -8.76
C SER A 16 2.74 -4.19 -7.66
N GLY A 17 2.10 -3.03 -7.44
CA GLY A 17 1.00 -2.90 -6.48
C GLY A 17 -0.21 -3.74 -6.86
N VAL A 18 -0.59 -3.76 -8.15
CA VAL A 18 -1.67 -4.63 -8.65
C VAL A 18 -1.34 -6.09 -8.45
N CYS A 19 -0.19 -6.52 -8.93
CA CYS A 19 0.23 -7.92 -8.80
C CYS A 19 0.27 -8.38 -7.34
N SER A 20 0.82 -7.54 -6.45
CA SER A 20 0.92 -7.84 -5.02
C SER A 20 -0.46 -7.97 -4.36
N THR A 21 -1.43 -7.16 -4.78
CA THR A 21 -2.82 -7.26 -4.32
C THR A 21 -3.51 -8.54 -4.80
N LEU A 22 -3.31 -8.92 -6.07
CA LEU A 22 -3.97 -10.07 -6.70
C LEU A 22 -3.27 -11.42 -6.44
N PHE A 23 -2.10 -11.43 -5.82
CA PHE A 23 -1.17 -12.56 -5.76
C PHE A 23 -1.77 -13.86 -5.22
N GLU A 24 -2.64 -13.81 -4.22
CA GLU A 24 -3.18 -14.99 -3.53
C GLU A 24 -4.58 -15.42 -4.00
N LEU A 25 -5.19 -14.70 -4.94
CA LEU A 25 -6.61 -14.83 -5.28
C LEU A 25 -6.95 -15.95 -6.28
N ARG A 26 -5.98 -16.76 -6.69
CA ARG A 26 -6.16 -17.84 -7.68
C ARG A 26 -6.68 -17.34 -9.05
N GLY A 27 -6.29 -16.14 -9.44
CA GLY A 27 -6.50 -15.61 -10.78
C GLY A 27 -5.30 -15.86 -11.69
N ILE A 28 -5.48 -15.62 -12.98
CA ILE A 28 -4.39 -15.45 -13.93
C ILE A 28 -4.13 -13.96 -14.05
N VAL A 29 -2.93 -13.52 -13.73
CA VAL A 29 -2.50 -12.12 -13.85
C VAL A 29 -1.43 -12.04 -14.92
N VAL A 30 -1.66 -11.25 -15.95
CA VAL A 30 -0.72 -11.09 -17.06
C VAL A 30 -0.25 -9.66 -17.13
N ILE A 31 1.04 -9.45 -16.95
CA ILE A 31 1.68 -8.17 -17.27
C ILE A 31 1.94 -8.18 -18.77
N HIS A 32 1.25 -7.31 -19.51
CA HIS A 32 1.51 -7.11 -20.92
C HIS A 32 2.80 -6.33 -21.07
N ASP A 33 3.89 -7.04 -21.40
CA ASP A 33 5.25 -6.52 -21.31
C ASP A 33 6.22 -7.33 -22.18
N ALA A 34 7.34 -6.72 -22.54
CA ALA A 34 8.44 -7.39 -23.24
C ALA A 34 9.24 -8.35 -22.31
N GLY A 35 9.13 -8.20 -20.99
CA GLY A 35 9.76 -9.07 -20.00
C GLY A 35 10.56 -8.35 -18.91
N GLY A 36 10.99 -7.11 -19.11
CA GLY A 36 11.80 -6.36 -18.17
C GLY A 36 11.02 -5.97 -16.90
N CYS A 37 9.84 -5.39 -17.07
CA CYS A 37 8.99 -4.97 -15.97
C CYS A 37 8.48 -6.15 -15.14
N THR A 38 8.10 -7.25 -15.79
CA THR A 38 7.72 -8.50 -15.13
C THR A 38 8.88 -9.07 -14.31
N GLY A 39 10.10 -9.06 -14.87
CA GLY A 39 11.30 -9.50 -14.17
C GLY A 39 11.61 -8.65 -12.93
N ASN A 40 11.37 -7.34 -13.00
CA ASN A 40 11.54 -6.47 -11.85
C ASN A 40 10.58 -6.83 -10.71
N TYR A 41 9.30 -6.97 -11.01
CA TYR A 41 8.31 -7.39 -10.02
C TYR A 41 8.67 -8.72 -9.36
N THR A 42 8.93 -9.76 -10.17
CA THR A 42 9.19 -11.11 -9.65
C THR A 42 10.53 -11.21 -8.91
N GLY A 43 11.52 -10.42 -9.31
CA GLY A 43 12.85 -10.43 -8.71
C GLY A 43 12.96 -9.60 -7.43
N TYR A 44 12.19 -8.52 -7.31
CA TYR A 44 12.45 -7.50 -6.28
C TYR A 44 11.20 -7.10 -5.48
N ASP A 45 10.07 -6.88 -6.11
CA ASP A 45 8.92 -6.23 -5.48
C ASP A 45 7.96 -7.21 -4.79
N GLU A 46 8.04 -8.52 -5.09
CA GLU A 46 7.17 -9.52 -4.47
C GLU A 46 7.97 -10.51 -3.63
N PRO A 47 8.01 -10.33 -2.32
CA PRO A 47 8.78 -11.21 -1.43
C PRO A 47 8.18 -12.60 -1.24
N ARG A 48 6.86 -12.78 -1.48
CA ARG A 48 6.17 -14.07 -1.31
C ARG A 48 6.49 -15.11 -2.37
N TRP A 49 7.33 -14.77 -3.37
CA TRP A 49 7.78 -15.75 -4.38
C TRP A 49 8.47 -16.99 -3.78
N TYR A 50 9.13 -16.82 -2.65
CA TYR A 50 9.76 -17.94 -1.97
C TYR A 50 8.71 -18.88 -1.35
N GLY A 51 8.56 -20.07 -1.95
CA GLY A 51 7.63 -21.10 -1.47
C GLY A 51 6.18 -20.97 -1.92
N SER A 52 5.84 -19.94 -2.71
CA SER A 52 4.51 -19.75 -3.27
C SER A 52 4.49 -19.98 -4.78
N LYS A 53 3.38 -20.52 -5.28
CA LYS A 53 3.08 -20.61 -6.72
C LYS A 53 2.05 -19.56 -7.04
N SER A 54 2.46 -18.51 -7.76
CA SER A 54 1.55 -17.51 -8.29
C SER A 54 1.31 -17.75 -9.78
N ALA A 55 0.11 -17.39 -10.25
CA ALA A 55 -0.26 -17.42 -11.66
C ALA A 55 -0.04 -16.05 -12.32
N ILE A 56 1.15 -15.47 -12.14
CA ILE A 56 1.54 -14.20 -12.77
C ILE A 56 2.46 -14.50 -13.95
N PHE A 57 2.10 -13.96 -15.12
CA PHE A 57 2.78 -14.23 -16.38
C PHE A 57 3.20 -12.93 -17.06
N CYS A 58 4.24 -13.03 -17.89
CA CYS A 58 4.60 -12.02 -18.88
C CYS A 58 4.02 -12.42 -20.24
N SER A 59 3.42 -11.48 -20.95
CA SER A 59 2.95 -11.72 -22.32
C SER A 59 4.06 -11.94 -23.33
N LYS A 60 5.30 -11.51 -23.02
CA LYS A 60 6.45 -11.51 -23.91
C LYS A 60 6.16 -10.78 -25.22
N LEU A 61 5.70 -9.53 -25.10
CA LEU A 61 5.45 -8.62 -26.22
C LEU A 61 6.70 -8.51 -27.09
N ARG A 62 6.59 -8.82 -28.39
CA ARG A 62 7.67 -8.71 -29.37
C ARG A 62 7.49 -7.43 -30.19
N GLU A 63 8.55 -7.01 -30.86
CA GLU A 63 8.54 -5.82 -31.73
C GLU A 63 7.40 -5.90 -32.79
N MET A 64 7.23 -7.05 -33.44
CA MET A 64 6.17 -7.25 -34.43
C MET A 64 4.77 -7.19 -33.81
N ASP A 65 4.59 -7.73 -32.61
CA ASP A 65 3.31 -7.68 -31.91
C ASP A 65 2.95 -6.23 -31.57
N ALA A 66 3.94 -5.43 -31.14
CA ALA A 66 3.77 -4.01 -30.86
C ALA A 66 3.42 -3.19 -32.12
N VAL A 67 3.98 -3.53 -33.28
CA VAL A 67 3.71 -2.83 -34.56
C VAL A 67 2.35 -3.22 -35.14
N LEU A 68 1.96 -4.48 -35.00
CA LEU A 68 0.73 -5.02 -35.63
C LEU A 68 -0.50 -4.95 -34.72
N GLY A 69 -0.32 -4.68 -33.42
CA GLY A 69 -1.45 -4.66 -32.47
C GLY A 69 -2.09 -6.04 -32.31
N LEU A 70 -1.31 -7.08 -32.06
CA LEU A 70 -1.79 -8.48 -32.01
C LEU A 70 -2.44 -8.83 -30.66
N ASP A 71 -3.50 -8.12 -30.25
CA ASP A 71 -4.25 -8.38 -29.03
C ASP A 71 -4.86 -9.78 -29.00
N ASN A 72 -5.29 -10.29 -30.17
CA ASN A 72 -5.84 -11.65 -30.31
C ASN A 72 -4.86 -12.76 -29.88
N ASP A 73 -3.55 -12.60 -30.16
CA ASP A 73 -2.54 -13.58 -29.74
C ASP A 73 -2.39 -13.58 -28.20
N LEU A 74 -2.48 -12.41 -27.58
CA LEU A 74 -2.50 -12.28 -26.13
C LEU A 74 -3.73 -12.96 -25.52
N ILE A 75 -4.90 -12.71 -26.06
CA ILE A 75 -6.17 -13.31 -25.61
C ILE A 75 -6.12 -14.84 -25.70
N GLU A 76 -5.67 -15.39 -26.81
CA GLU A 76 -5.53 -16.85 -26.97
C GLU A 76 -4.51 -17.45 -26.00
N LYS A 77 -3.39 -16.79 -25.72
CA LYS A 77 -2.41 -17.23 -24.73
C LYS A 77 -3.01 -17.29 -23.33
N ILE A 78 -3.78 -16.26 -22.94
CA ILE A 78 -4.42 -16.22 -21.60
C ILE A 78 -5.48 -17.32 -21.51
N LYS A 79 -6.32 -17.46 -22.53
CA LYS A 79 -7.35 -18.49 -22.62
C LYS A 79 -6.76 -19.91 -22.46
N ASN A 80 -5.64 -20.18 -23.14
CA ASN A 80 -4.95 -21.47 -23.03
C ASN A 80 -4.28 -21.68 -21.66
N ALA A 81 -3.97 -20.64 -20.91
CA ALA A 81 -3.43 -20.73 -19.55
C ALA A 81 -4.54 -20.92 -18.49
N CYS A 82 -5.80 -20.64 -18.81
CA CYS A 82 -6.90 -20.83 -17.88
C CYS A 82 -7.15 -22.30 -17.58
N THR A 83 -7.43 -22.58 -16.32
CA THR A 83 -7.79 -23.91 -15.81
C THR A 83 -9.21 -23.85 -15.22
N PRO A 84 -9.87 -25.00 -14.97
CA PRO A 84 -11.18 -25.00 -14.28
C PRO A 84 -11.17 -24.36 -12.89
N GLU A 85 -9.98 -24.19 -12.28
CA GLU A 85 -9.81 -23.56 -10.97
C GLU A 85 -9.62 -22.05 -11.05
N THR A 86 -9.38 -21.51 -12.25
CA THR A 86 -9.17 -20.08 -12.48
C THR A 86 -10.46 -19.31 -12.15
N LYS A 87 -10.39 -18.34 -11.26
CA LYS A 87 -11.56 -17.57 -10.78
C LYS A 87 -11.75 -16.24 -11.49
N PHE A 88 -10.68 -15.68 -12.01
CA PHE A 88 -10.67 -14.45 -12.80
C PHE A 88 -9.38 -14.37 -13.62
N ALA A 89 -9.35 -13.49 -14.61
CA ALA A 89 -8.13 -13.10 -15.31
C ALA A 89 -7.91 -11.58 -15.16
N ALA A 90 -6.65 -11.14 -15.07
CA ALA A 90 -6.30 -9.74 -15.05
C ALA A 90 -5.21 -9.45 -16.09
N VAL A 91 -5.38 -8.39 -16.86
CA VAL A 91 -4.43 -7.92 -17.87
C VAL A 91 -3.95 -6.53 -17.45
N LEU A 92 -2.63 -6.40 -17.27
CA LEU A 92 -1.99 -5.19 -16.76
C LEU A 92 -1.12 -4.58 -17.84
N GLY A 93 -1.15 -3.25 -17.97
CA GLY A 93 -0.22 -2.51 -18.81
C GLY A 93 1.17 -2.40 -18.20
N SER A 94 2.13 -2.09 -19.05
CA SER A 94 3.49 -1.69 -18.71
C SER A 94 3.91 -0.49 -19.58
N PRO A 95 5.10 0.10 -19.41
CA PRO A 95 5.48 1.27 -20.22
C PRO A 95 5.36 1.07 -21.74
N VAL A 96 5.68 -0.11 -22.26
CA VAL A 96 5.63 -0.35 -23.71
C VAL A 96 4.19 -0.38 -24.23
N PRO A 97 3.27 -1.20 -23.72
CA PRO A 97 1.86 -1.15 -24.11
C PRO A 97 1.23 0.23 -23.98
N MET A 98 1.54 0.95 -22.91
CA MET A 98 1.04 2.31 -22.72
C MET A 98 1.50 3.25 -23.85
N LEU A 99 2.76 3.18 -24.26
CA LEU A 99 3.31 4.02 -25.33
C LEU A 99 2.71 3.71 -26.72
N ILE A 100 2.36 2.46 -26.97
CA ILE A 100 1.73 2.05 -28.25
C ILE A 100 0.19 2.16 -28.21
N GLY A 101 -0.39 2.58 -27.09
CA GLY A 101 -1.84 2.81 -26.97
C GLY A 101 -2.66 1.55 -26.81
N SER A 102 -2.12 0.46 -26.26
CA SER A 102 -2.88 -0.76 -25.96
C SER A 102 -3.98 -0.48 -24.93
N ASP A 103 -5.18 -0.98 -25.19
CA ASP A 103 -6.35 -0.84 -24.31
C ASP A 103 -6.54 -2.11 -23.45
N MET A 104 -6.05 -2.07 -22.21
CA MET A 104 -6.17 -3.22 -21.30
C MET A 104 -7.62 -3.55 -20.95
N ASN A 105 -8.49 -2.56 -20.88
CA ASN A 105 -9.92 -2.78 -20.61
C ASN A 105 -10.63 -3.41 -21.82
N GLY A 106 -10.31 -2.98 -23.03
CA GLY A 106 -10.81 -3.59 -24.27
C GLY A 106 -10.39 -5.06 -24.38
N ILE A 107 -9.11 -5.35 -24.15
CA ILE A 107 -8.56 -6.72 -24.15
C ILE A 107 -9.26 -7.59 -23.09
N ALA A 108 -9.46 -7.09 -21.88
CA ALA A 108 -10.14 -7.82 -20.81
C ALA A 108 -11.61 -8.08 -21.14
N THR A 109 -12.31 -7.12 -21.74
CA THR A 109 -13.71 -7.28 -22.15
C THR A 109 -13.86 -8.35 -23.23
N GLU A 110 -12.97 -8.35 -24.21
CA GLU A 110 -12.98 -9.37 -25.27
C GLU A 110 -12.65 -10.75 -24.70
N LEU A 111 -11.62 -10.83 -23.83
CA LEU A 111 -11.26 -12.08 -23.15
C LEU A 111 -12.41 -12.64 -22.33
N GLU A 112 -13.12 -11.81 -21.55
CA GLU A 112 -14.28 -12.21 -20.75
C GLU A 112 -15.37 -12.85 -21.59
N SER A 113 -15.63 -12.30 -22.78
CA SER A 113 -16.60 -12.85 -23.71
C SER A 113 -16.25 -14.26 -24.21
N GLN A 114 -14.96 -14.61 -24.21
CA GLN A 114 -14.46 -15.89 -24.72
C GLN A 114 -14.30 -16.96 -23.64
N ILE A 115 -13.97 -16.59 -22.40
CA ILE A 115 -13.66 -17.56 -21.32
C ILE A 115 -14.73 -17.68 -20.25
N ASN A 116 -15.70 -16.76 -20.23
CA ASN A 116 -16.87 -16.83 -19.35
C ASN A 116 -16.53 -16.77 -17.83
N ILE A 117 -15.40 -16.13 -17.47
CA ILE A 117 -15.03 -15.79 -16.10
C ILE A 117 -14.70 -14.29 -16.05
N PRO A 118 -14.85 -13.62 -14.89
CA PRO A 118 -14.56 -12.19 -14.77
C PRO A 118 -13.15 -11.84 -15.25
N CYS A 119 -13.03 -10.81 -16.08
CA CYS A 119 -11.76 -10.31 -16.56
C CYS A 119 -11.56 -8.84 -16.16
N ILE A 120 -10.36 -8.50 -15.72
CA ILE A 120 -9.98 -7.19 -15.20
C ILE A 120 -8.91 -6.61 -16.12
N GLY A 121 -9.22 -5.49 -16.78
CA GLY A 121 -8.23 -4.68 -17.46
C GLY A 121 -7.77 -3.54 -16.55
N LEU A 122 -6.48 -3.37 -16.39
CA LEU A 122 -5.94 -2.28 -15.58
C LEU A 122 -4.85 -1.54 -16.35
N ASP A 123 -5.11 -0.24 -16.63
CA ASP A 123 -4.22 0.64 -17.38
C ASP A 123 -3.04 1.10 -16.50
N THR A 124 -2.30 0.14 -15.96
CA THR A 124 -1.01 0.39 -15.34
C THR A 124 0.02 0.80 -16.39
N ASN A 125 1.00 1.60 -16.01
CA ASN A 125 1.93 2.20 -16.98
C ASN A 125 3.39 2.20 -16.53
N GLY A 126 3.67 1.79 -15.29
CA GLY A 126 5.01 1.77 -14.72
C GLY A 126 5.59 3.14 -14.34
N PHE A 127 4.85 4.24 -14.56
CA PHE A 127 5.25 5.59 -14.14
C PHE A 127 4.55 6.04 -12.86
N ASN A 128 3.36 5.50 -12.59
CA ASN A 128 2.71 5.64 -11.29
C ASN A 128 3.37 4.72 -10.27
N LEU A 129 3.21 5.04 -8.99
CA LEU A 129 3.75 4.26 -7.89
C LEU A 129 2.80 3.13 -7.47
N TYR A 130 3.32 2.15 -6.75
CA TYR A 130 2.65 0.91 -6.34
C TYR A 130 1.31 1.14 -5.59
N ASN A 131 1.23 2.18 -4.74
CA ASN A 131 0.01 2.53 -4.01
C ASN A 131 -1.18 2.84 -4.94
N LYS A 132 -0.89 3.43 -6.12
CA LYS A 132 -1.89 3.63 -7.16
C LYS A 132 -2.38 2.29 -7.72
N GLY A 133 -1.46 1.35 -7.95
CA GLY A 133 -1.78 0.00 -8.39
C GLY A 133 -2.63 -0.76 -7.37
N ILE A 134 -2.30 -0.69 -6.07
CA ILE A 134 -3.13 -1.26 -5.01
C ILE A 134 -4.55 -0.70 -5.08
N SER A 135 -4.67 0.64 -5.18
CA SER A 135 -5.98 1.29 -5.30
C SER A 135 -6.79 0.80 -6.51
N MET A 136 -6.14 0.63 -7.67
CA MET A 136 -6.79 0.13 -8.88
C MET A 136 -7.28 -1.31 -8.68
N ALA A 137 -6.44 -2.18 -8.15
CA ALA A 137 -6.76 -3.59 -7.93
C ALA A 137 -7.88 -3.79 -6.90
N GLU A 138 -7.80 -3.13 -5.73
CA GLU A 138 -8.82 -3.24 -4.69
C GLU A 138 -10.18 -2.72 -5.17
N LYS A 139 -10.20 -1.62 -5.94
CA LYS A 139 -11.43 -1.10 -6.54
C LYS A 139 -12.04 -2.09 -7.54
N ALA A 140 -11.25 -2.63 -8.45
CA ALA A 140 -11.72 -3.60 -9.44
C ALA A 140 -12.26 -4.87 -8.76
N LEU A 141 -11.56 -5.38 -7.74
CA LEU A 141 -12.05 -6.51 -6.94
C LEU A 141 -13.39 -6.19 -6.26
N ALA A 142 -13.53 -4.99 -5.71
CA ALA A 142 -14.76 -4.59 -5.04
C ALA A 142 -15.92 -4.42 -6.02
N GLU A 143 -15.68 -3.84 -7.19
CA GLU A 143 -16.70 -3.64 -8.24
C GLU A 143 -17.24 -4.96 -8.78
N ILE A 144 -16.38 -5.96 -8.94
CA ILE A 144 -16.76 -7.25 -9.54
C ILE A 144 -17.33 -8.22 -8.51
N PHE A 145 -16.72 -8.30 -7.33
CA PHE A 145 -17.00 -9.38 -6.38
C PHE A 145 -17.85 -8.99 -5.18
N VAL A 146 -17.81 -7.72 -4.72
CA VAL A 146 -18.57 -7.32 -3.52
C VAL A 146 -20.07 -7.34 -3.80
N LYS A 147 -20.80 -8.14 -3.01
CA LYS A 147 -22.25 -8.25 -3.10
C LYS A 147 -22.94 -7.25 -2.19
N ASP A 148 -23.90 -6.53 -2.74
CA ASP A 148 -24.72 -5.60 -1.96
C ASP A 148 -25.55 -6.36 -0.92
N THR A 149 -25.54 -5.85 0.32
CA THR A 149 -26.31 -6.43 1.43
C THR A 149 -26.56 -5.41 2.52
N ASN A 150 -27.69 -5.55 3.19
CA ASN A 150 -28.03 -4.79 4.40
C ASN A 150 -27.64 -5.53 5.69
N ILE A 151 -27.21 -6.80 5.57
CA ILE A 151 -26.80 -7.60 6.72
C ILE A 151 -25.41 -7.19 7.16
N LYS A 152 -25.23 -6.86 8.44
CA LYS A 152 -23.94 -6.52 9.02
C LYS A 152 -23.47 -7.60 10.00
N VAL A 153 -22.19 -7.93 9.94
CA VAL A 153 -21.52 -8.78 10.91
C VAL A 153 -21.26 -7.96 12.17
N GLN A 154 -21.58 -8.54 13.33
CA GLN A 154 -21.29 -7.89 14.61
C GLN A 154 -19.78 -7.69 14.75
N ASN A 155 -19.34 -6.47 15.07
CA ASN A 155 -17.93 -6.08 15.13
C ASN A 155 -17.14 -6.47 13.86
N GLY A 156 -17.82 -6.48 12.71
CA GLY A 156 -17.22 -6.84 11.43
C GLY A 156 -16.27 -5.77 10.92
N VAL A 157 -15.05 -6.15 10.56
CA VAL A 157 -14.03 -5.24 10.01
C VAL A 157 -13.50 -5.76 8.67
N ASN A 158 -13.21 -4.87 7.74
CA ASN A 158 -12.37 -5.16 6.57
C ASN A 158 -10.97 -4.61 6.80
N ILE A 159 -9.97 -5.18 6.12
CA ILE A 159 -8.61 -4.65 6.07
C ILE A 159 -8.29 -4.29 4.61
N LEU A 160 -7.94 -3.03 4.37
CA LEU A 160 -7.65 -2.47 3.05
C LEU A 160 -6.22 -1.96 2.97
N GLY A 161 -5.57 -2.14 1.81
CA GLY A 161 -4.22 -1.66 1.54
C GLY A 161 -3.10 -2.51 2.15
N MET A 162 -3.39 -3.70 2.69
CA MET A 162 -2.39 -4.55 3.34
C MET A 162 -1.66 -5.41 2.31
N THR A 163 -0.54 -4.92 1.79
CA THR A 163 0.33 -5.68 0.88
C THR A 163 1.73 -5.87 1.46
N PRO A 164 2.52 -6.86 1.01
CA PRO A 164 3.90 -7.01 1.44
C PRO A 164 4.80 -5.81 1.10
N ILE A 165 4.40 -4.98 0.13
CA ILE A 165 5.15 -3.78 -0.23
C ILE A 165 5.17 -2.79 0.95
N ASP A 166 4.03 -2.67 1.68
CA ASP A 166 3.91 -1.80 2.85
C ASP A 166 4.20 -2.54 4.17
N PHE A 167 3.74 -3.79 4.27
CA PHE A 167 3.81 -4.57 5.53
C PHE A 167 5.08 -5.41 5.66
N GLY A 168 5.82 -5.60 4.57
CA GLY A 168 7.02 -6.43 4.58
C GLY A 168 6.68 -7.88 4.95
N LEU A 169 7.18 -8.31 6.12
CA LEU A 169 7.03 -9.67 6.61
C LEU A 169 5.56 -10.05 6.85
N ASN A 170 5.24 -11.33 6.62
CA ASN A 170 3.91 -11.87 6.91
C ASN A 170 3.53 -11.76 8.39
N GLU A 171 4.52 -11.74 9.28
CA GLU A 171 4.36 -11.58 10.72
C GLU A 171 3.62 -10.28 11.06
N ASN A 172 3.94 -9.15 10.43
CA ASN A 172 3.22 -7.89 10.64
C ASN A 172 1.73 -8.01 10.30
N ALA A 173 1.41 -8.68 9.18
CA ALA A 173 0.01 -8.90 8.79
C ALA A 173 -0.70 -9.89 9.72
N ASN A 174 0.00 -10.92 10.20
CA ASN A 174 -0.55 -11.88 11.15
C ASN A 174 -0.78 -11.24 12.51
N ASP A 175 0.20 -10.49 13.03
CA ASP A 175 0.09 -9.77 14.30
C ASP A 175 -1.10 -8.81 14.31
N LEU A 176 -1.32 -8.06 13.21
CA LEU A 176 -2.49 -7.20 13.09
C LEU A 176 -3.80 -8.00 13.14
N LYS A 177 -3.88 -9.10 12.39
CA LYS A 177 -5.09 -9.95 12.36
C LYS A 177 -5.37 -10.59 13.71
N GLU A 178 -4.33 -11.07 14.39
CA GLU A 178 -4.45 -11.66 15.73
C GLU A 178 -4.85 -10.63 16.77
N MET A 179 -4.27 -9.44 16.72
CA MET A 179 -4.64 -8.33 17.61
C MET A 179 -6.11 -7.93 17.42
N LEU A 180 -6.59 -7.79 16.20
CA LEU A 180 -7.99 -7.47 15.91
C LEU A 180 -8.94 -8.56 16.44
N LYS A 181 -8.59 -9.83 16.26
CA LYS A 181 -9.36 -10.95 16.81
C LYS A 181 -9.36 -10.95 18.33
N HIS A 182 -8.20 -10.68 18.95
CA HIS A 182 -8.09 -10.59 20.42
C HIS A 182 -8.95 -9.47 20.99
N TRP A 183 -9.13 -8.37 20.25
CA TRP A 183 -10.03 -7.28 20.63
C TRP A 183 -11.52 -7.58 20.38
N GLY A 184 -11.84 -8.76 19.83
CA GLY A 184 -13.21 -9.19 19.57
C GLY A 184 -13.80 -8.71 18.25
N TYR A 185 -12.95 -8.29 17.30
CA TYR A 185 -13.41 -7.97 15.96
C TYR A 185 -13.43 -9.20 15.05
N ASN A 186 -14.43 -9.25 14.18
CA ASN A 186 -14.59 -10.27 13.15
C ASN A 186 -14.05 -9.77 11.82
N ILE A 187 -12.94 -10.29 11.33
CA ILE A 187 -12.40 -9.93 10.03
C ILE A 187 -13.31 -10.51 8.95
N VAL A 188 -14.04 -9.64 8.23
CA VAL A 188 -14.99 -10.02 7.18
C VAL A 188 -14.24 -10.24 5.87
N ALA A 189 -13.37 -9.28 5.49
CA ALA A 189 -12.55 -9.37 4.31
C ALA A 189 -11.18 -8.73 4.53
N CYS A 190 -10.18 -9.33 3.91
CA CYS A 190 -8.89 -8.71 3.68
C CYS A 190 -8.65 -8.71 2.16
N PHE A 191 -8.19 -7.60 1.58
CA PHE A 191 -8.07 -7.47 0.12
C PHE A 191 -6.73 -7.97 -0.43
N SER A 192 -5.77 -8.26 0.45
CA SER A 192 -4.49 -8.92 0.14
C SER A 192 -3.99 -9.67 1.38
N MET A 193 -2.86 -10.36 1.33
CA MET A 193 -2.20 -11.09 2.43
C MET A 193 -3.15 -12.02 3.21
N GLY A 194 -3.38 -13.20 2.67
CA GLY A 194 -4.28 -14.22 3.24
C GLY A 194 -5.74 -13.98 2.87
N VAL A 195 -5.98 -13.51 1.69
CA VAL A 195 -7.30 -13.19 1.13
C VAL A 195 -7.93 -14.38 0.42
N LYS A 196 -9.28 -14.39 0.41
CA LYS A 196 -10.10 -15.27 -0.43
C LYS A 196 -11.16 -14.45 -1.14
N LEU A 197 -11.49 -14.80 -2.39
CA LEU A 197 -12.54 -14.11 -3.15
C LEU A 197 -13.90 -14.15 -2.46
N ASP A 198 -14.23 -15.25 -1.80
CA ASP A 198 -15.49 -15.39 -1.04
C ASP A 198 -15.56 -14.40 0.14
N ASP A 199 -14.42 -14.06 0.75
CA ASP A 199 -14.37 -13.07 1.81
C ASP A 199 -14.58 -11.66 1.22
N ILE A 200 -13.96 -11.34 0.08
CA ILE A 200 -14.18 -10.08 -0.65
C ILE A 200 -15.66 -9.93 -1.00
N ALA A 201 -16.31 -10.98 -1.47
CA ALA A 201 -17.74 -10.94 -1.80
C ALA A 201 -18.63 -10.54 -0.61
N ASN A 202 -18.16 -10.76 0.60
CA ASN A 202 -18.84 -10.41 1.85
C ASN A 202 -18.45 -9.05 2.42
N ALA A 203 -17.52 -8.31 1.81
CA ALA A 203 -16.95 -7.09 2.39
C ALA A 203 -18.00 -6.02 2.77
N ALA A 204 -19.14 -5.96 2.05
CA ALA A 204 -20.24 -5.04 2.40
C ALA A 204 -20.92 -5.37 3.76
N LYS A 205 -20.64 -6.55 4.36
CA LYS A 205 -21.14 -6.93 5.70
C LYS A 205 -20.33 -6.33 6.85
N ALA A 206 -19.18 -5.74 6.59
CA ALA A 206 -18.40 -5.09 7.63
C ALA A 206 -19.10 -3.82 8.18
N LYS A 207 -18.72 -3.40 9.37
CA LYS A 207 -19.16 -2.16 10.01
C LYS A 207 -18.11 -1.05 9.89
N VAL A 208 -16.83 -1.41 9.69
CA VAL A 208 -15.74 -0.45 9.54
C VAL A 208 -14.67 -1.01 8.61
N ASN A 209 -14.03 -0.16 7.85
CA ASN A 209 -12.84 -0.46 7.06
C ASN A 209 -11.59 0.00 7.82
N ILE A 210 -10.67 -0.89 8.09
CA ILE A 210 -9.33 -0.57 8.61
C ILE A 210 -8.42 -0.39 7.40
N VAL A 211 -7.87 0.82 7.25
CA VAL A 211 -7.00 1.18 6.12
C VAL A 211 -5.59 1.31 6.62
N VAL A 212 -4.72 0.42 6.16
CA VAL A 212 -3.36 0.30 6.71
C VAL A 212 -2.27 0.82 5.78
N SER A 213 -2.62 1.22 4.57
CA SER A 213 -1.75 1.98 3.67
C SER A 213 -2.58 2.89 2.76
N GLN A 214 -1.93 3.90 2.18
CA GLN A 214 -2.56 4.85 1.27
C GLN A 214 -3.24 4.16 0.08
N GLY A 215 -2.74 2.99 -0.33
CA GLY A 215 -3.33 2.19 -1.40
C GLY A 215 -4.78 1.81 -1.15
N GLY A 216 -5.18 1.56 0.10
CA GLY A 216 -6.55 1.21 0.49
C GLY A 216 -7.53 2.38 0.59
N MET A 217 -7.02 3.64 0.62
CA MET A 217 -7.87 4.83 0.86
C MET A 217 -8.96 5.04 -0.19
N ALA A 218 -8.65 4.77 -1.45
CA ALA A 218 -9.62 4.98 -2.53
C ALA A 218 -10.83 4.04 -2.39
N LEU A 219 -10.61 2.77 -2.08
CA LEU A 219 -11.69 1.82 -1.82
C LEU A 219 -12.45 2.19 -0.53
N ALA A 220 -11.77 2.60 0.53
CA ALA A 220 -12.40 3.02 1.78
C ALA A 220 -13.42 4.15 1.55
N LYS A 221 -13.06 5.18 0.79
CA LYS A 221 -13.95 6.30 0.43
C LYS A 221 -15.15 5.85 -0.41
N ILE A 222 -14.95 4.89 -1.32
CA ILE A 222 -16.04 4.28 -2.11
C ILE A 222 -16.99 3.50 -1.18
N MET A 223 -16.45 2.68 -0.28
CA MET A 223 -17.27 1.88 0.64
C MET A 223 -18.02 2.76 1.66
N GLU A 224 -17.42 3.85 2.11
CA GLU A 224 -18.10 4.86 2.95
C GLU A 224 -19.28 5.49 2.20
N THR A 225 -19.08 5.87 0.95
CA THR A 225 -20.13 6.52 0.14
C THR A 225 -21.23 5.53 -0.24
N LYS A 226 -20.86 4.35 -0.75
CA LYS A 226 -21.81 3.35 -1.31
C LYS A 226 -22.49 2.54 -0.23
N TYR A 227 -21.73 2.01 0.73
CA TYR A 227 -22.22 1.04 1.74
C TYR A 227 -22.38 1.63 3.14
N LYS A 228 -22.07 2.93 3.31
CA LYS A 228 -22.08 3.64 4.60
C LYS A 228 -21.18 2.96 5.63
N ILE A 229 -20.04 2.41 5.19
CA ILE A 229 -19.05 1.79 6.04
C ILE A 229 -17.95 2.82 6.30
N PRO A 230 -17.82 3.37 7.51
CA PRO A 230 -16.77 4.31 7.86
C PRO A 230 -15.40 3.64 7.80
N TYR A 231 -14.34 4.43 7.83
CA TYR A 231 -12.99 3.88 7.87
C TYR A 231 -12.18 4.43 9.05
N VAL A 232 -11.23 3.62 9.50
CA VAL A 232 -10.14 4.03 10.38
C VAL A 232 -8.84 3.83 9.63
N ALA A 233 -8.19 4.94 9.27
CA ALA A 233 -6.89 4.90 8.60
C ALA A 233 -5.78 4.99 9.63
N GLY A 234 -4.94 3.93 9.72
CA GLY A 234 -3.85 3.84 10.67
C GLY A 234 -3.42 2.40 10.96
N ILE A 235 -2.33 2.31 11.69
CA ILE A 235 -1.71 1.06 12.15
C ILE A 235 -1.52 1.16 13.66
N PRO A 236 -1.85 0.11 14.45
CA PRO A 236 -1.70 0.11 15.91
C PRO A 236 -0.21 -0.09 16.31
N MET A 237 0.59 0.96 16.24
CA MET A 237 2.02 0.98 16.59
C MET A 237 2.22 1.30 18.07
N GLY A 238 2.95 0.46 18.79
CA GLY A 238 3.16 0.60 20.23
C GLY A 238 1.89 0.38 21.07
N ASP A 239 2.03 0.17 22.37
CA ASP A 239 0.89 -0.07 23.27
C ASP A 239 -0.07 1.12 23.30
N VAL A 240 0.49 2.33 23.42
CA VAL A 240 -0.31 3.57 23.47
C VAL A 240 -1.04 3.81 22.15
N GLY A 241 -0.36 3.58 21.01
CA GLY A 241 -0.97 3.68 19.68
C GLY A 241 -2.07 2.64 19.49
N ALA A 242 -1.87 1.42 19.97
CA ALA A 242 -2.85 0.34 19.91
C ALA A 242 -4.14 0.66 20.70
N GLU A 243 -4.01 1.29 21.87
CA GLU A 243 -5.19 1.74 22.64
C GLU A 243 -5.97 2.84 21.91
N VAL A 244 -5.29 3.84 21.35
CA VAL A 244 -5.95 4.93 20.60
C VAL A 244 -6.64 4.37 19.37
N PHE A 245 -5.94 3.52 18.64
CA PHE A 245 -6.46 2.87 17.43
C PHE A 245 -7.71 2.04 17.73
N LYS A 246 -7.68 1.20 18.79
CA LYS A 246 -8.83 0.42 19.23
C LYS A 246 -10.04 1.32 19.54
N LYS A 247 -9.84 2.39 20.30
CA LYS A 247 -10.91 3.37 20.60
C LYS A 247 -11.49 4.00 19.35
N ALA A 248 -10.64 4.28 18.36
CA ALA A 248 -11.09 4.83 17.06
C ALA A 248 -11.96 3.82 16.29
N VAL A 249 -11.58 2.53 16.29
CA VAL A 249 -12.36 1.47 15.63
C VAL A 249 -13.71 1.26 16.35
N ASP A 250 -13.72 1.21 17.69
CA ASP A 250 -14.95 1.10 18.47
C ASP A 250 -15.89 2.28 18.17
N ASN A 251 -15.36 3.51 18.19
CA ASN A 251 -16.13 4.72 17.88
C ASN A 251 -16.67 4.74 16.43
N ALA A 252 -15.90 4.26 15.47
CA ALA A 252 -16.34 4.15 14.08
C ALA A 252 -17.49 3.15 13.93
N ILE A 253 -17.43 2.02 14.63
CA ILE A 253 -18.50 1.00 14.65
C ILE A 253 -19.79 1.55 15.29
N GLU A 254 -19.67 2.30 16.40
CA GLU A 254 -20.82 2.80 17.18
C GLU A 254 -21.46 4.03 16.54
N ASN A 255 -20.64 4.98 16.09
CA ASN A 255 -21.08 6.30 15.69
C ASN A 255 -21.03 6.55 14.17
N ASN A 256 -20.61 5.55 13.39
CA ASN A 256 -20.47 5.63 11.92
C ASN A 256 -19.62 6.82 11.46
N LYS A 257 -18.50 7.08 12.16
CA LYS A 257 -17.61 8.22 11.89
C LYS A 257 -16.21 7.73 11.56
N SER A 258 -15.70 8.16 10.40
CA SER A 258 -14.34 7.86 9.97
C SER A 258 -13.30 8.61 10.81
N PHE A 259 -12.10 8.06 10.89
CA PHE A 259 -11.00 8.58 11.70
C PHE A 259 -9.65 8.30 11.01
N VAL A 260 -8.74 9.27 11.12
CA VAL A 260 -7.36 9.16 10.64
C VAL A 260 -6.41 9.31 11.81
N PHE A 261 -5.77 8.20 12.19
CA PHE A 261 -4.82 8.16 13.29
C PHE A 261 -3.59 9.03 13.00
N GLY A 262 -3.13 9.79 13.96
CA GLY A 262 -2.02 10.72 13.83
C GLY A 262 -2.35 12.02 13.08
N LYS A 263 -3.61 12.18 12.61
CA LYS A 263 -4.14 13.43 12.08
C LYS A 263 -5.28 13.95 12.95
N ASP A 264 -6.35 13.17 13.11
CA ASP A 264 -7.56 13.63 13.80
C ASP A 264 -7.35 13.74 15.33
N ASP A 265 -6.38 13.03 15.86
CA ASP A 265 -5.94 13.10 17.27
C ASP A 265 -4.68 13.96 17.47
N TYR A 266 -4.14 14.55 16.40
CA TYR A 266 -2.98 15.43 16.47
C TYR A 266 -3.38 16.78 17.08
N LYS A 267 -2.63 17.23 18.08
CA LYS A 267 -2.79 18.55 18.68
C LYS A 267 -1.65 19.43 18.22
N ILE A 268 -1.97 20.54 17.54
CA ILE A 268 -0.99 21.55 17.16
C ILE A 268 -0.30 22.05 18.44
N GLN A 269 1.01 21.91 18.50
CA GLN A 269 1.80 22.46 19.59
C GLN A 269 1.86 23.98 19.48
N THR A 270 1.66 24.68 20.58
CA THR A 270 1.96 26.11 20.65
C THR A 270 3.45 26.34 20.52
N LYS A 271 3.86 27.36 19.74
CA LYS A 271 5.26 27.67 19.37
C LYS A 271 6.26 27.87 20.52
N ASP A 272 5.82 27.78 21.77
CA ASP A 272 6.62 28.16 22.95
C ASP A 272 7.31 26.99 23.66
N VAL A 273 7.20 25.75 23.11
CA VAL A 273 7.82 24.56 23.72
C VAL A 273 8.95 24.07 22.83
N VAL A 274 10.15 23.99 23.39
CA VAL A 274 11.36 23.45 22.74
C VAL A 274 11.29 21.92 22.81
N GLY A 275 10.65 21.31 21.82
CA GLY A 275 10.67 19.86 21.62
C GLY A 275 11.62 19.46 20.48
N LYS A 276 11.80 18.17 20.26
CA LYS A 276 12.57 17.64 19.13
C LYS A 276 11.83 17.85 17.82
N ASN A 277 12.59 18.12 16.76
CA ASN A 277 12.10 18.10 15.38
C ASN A 277 12.36 16.74 14.75
N ILE A 278 11.31 16.07 14.34
CA ILE A 278 11.33 14.69 13.85
C ILE A 278 10.68 14.63 12.49
N ILE A 279 11.27 13.86 11.57
CA ILE A 279 10.64 13.57 10.30
C ILE A 279 10.57 12.06 10.04
N PHE A 280 9.39 11.61 9.65
CA PHE A 280 9.18 10.29 9.07
C PHE A 280 9.11 10.43 7.55
N ILE A 281 10.08 9.87 6.80
CA ILE A 281 10.09 9.90 5.33
C ILE A 281 9.71 8.51 4.81
N GLY A 282 8.49 8.39 4.27
CA GLY A 282 7.99 7.09 3.85
C GLY A 282 6.53 7.09 3.41
N GLU A 283 5.84 6.00 3.72
CA GLU A 283 4.42 5.81 3.47
C GLU A 283 3.59 6.63 4.46
N GLN A 284 2.55 7.30 3.95
CA GLN A 284 1.84 8.33 4.70
C GLN A 284 1.06 7.80 5.91
N ILE A 285 0.38 6.65 5.80
CA ILE A 285 -0.38 6.06 6.91
C ILE A 285 0.58 5.49 7.96
N GLN A 286 1.71 4.92 7.56
CA GLN A 286 2.76 4.50 8.48
C GLN A 286 3.31 5.69 9.27
N GLY A 287 3.65 6.79 8.56
CA GLY A 287 4.14 8.01 9.17
C GLY A 287 3.12 8.65 10.13
N ASN A 288 1.86 8.73 9.72
CA ASN A 288 0.77 9.20 10.57
C ASN A 288 0.62 8.33 11.84
N SER A 289 0.68 7.02 11.68
CA SER A 289 0.54 6.08 12.79
C SER A 289 1.68 6.19 13.78
N TRP A 290 2.91 6.33 13.27
CA TRP A 290 4.08 6.58 14.09
C TRP A 290 3.93 7.91 14.85
N ARG A 291 3.57 9.00 14.16
CA ARG A 291 3.28 10.31 14.76
C ARG A 291 2.23 10.21 15.86
N GLY A 292 1.10 9.55 15.57
CA GLY A 292 0.01 9.42 16.53
C GLY A 292 0.42 8.69 17.80
N ALA A 293 1.18 7.60 17.67
CA ALA A 293 1.71 6.86 18.82
C ALA A 293 2.79 7.66 19.58
N TYR A 294 3.76 8.23 18.85
CA TYR A 294 4.87 8.97 19.44
C TYR A 294 4.42 10.21 20.21
N ASN A 295 3.53 11.02 19.65
CA ASN A 295 3.06 12.25 20.29
C ASN A 295 2.21 12.03 21.55
N LYS A 296 1.66 10.82 21.74
CA LYS A 296 1.02 10.48 23.04
C LYS A 296 2.03 10.30 24.16
N ILE A 297 3.25 9.91 23.84
CA ILE A 297 4.34 9.68 24.80
C ILE A 297 5.15 10.99 24.94
N HIS A 298 5.42 11.65 23.82
CA HIS A 298 6.23 12.87 23.71
C HIS A 298 5.40 14.05 23.16
N PRO A 299 4.49 14.62 23.97
CA PRO A 299 3.52 15.60 23.49
C PRO A 299 4.14 16.95 23.09
N HIS A 300 5.42 17.17 23.36
CA HIS A 300 6.13 18.43 23.05
C HIS A 300 6.97 18.35 21.79
N ASP A 301 7.15 17.17 21.21
CA ASP A 301 7.95 16.97 20.03
C ASP A 301 7.13 17.20 18.74
N ASN A 302 7.76 17.75 17.72
CA ASN A 302 7.16 18.02 16.44
C ASN A 302 7.48 16.89 15.46
N VAL A 303 6.45 16.16 15.00
CA VAL A 303 6.60 15.07 14.04
C VAL A 303 5.97 15.43 12.70
N GLN A 304 6.80 15.55 11.68
CA GLN A 304 6.43 15.80 10.30
C GLN A 304 6.46 14.49 9.49
N VAL A 305 5.57 14.34 8.52
CA VAL A 305 5.58 13.22 7.57
C VAL A 305 5.98 13.72 6.19
N GLY A 306 7.04 13.17 5.64
CA GLY A 306 7.51 13.36 4.27
C GLY A 306 6.98 12.23 3.38
N CYS A 307 5.95 12.51 2.57
CA CYS A 307 5.27 11.53 1.74
C CYS A 307 6.01 11.33 0.42
N ILE A 308 6.76 10.24 0.28
CA ILE A 308 7.53 9.93 -0.94
C ILE A 308 6.76 9.15 -1.99
N PHE A 309 5.57 8.68 -1.64
CA PHE A 309 4.67 7.96 -2.56
C PHE A 309 3.45 8.79 -2.96
N GLY A 310 3.56 10.12 -2.83
CA GLY A 310 2.49 11.10 -3.05
C GLY A 310 1.71 11.40 -1.77
N LYS A 311 1.29 12.64 -1.63
CA LYS A 311 0.55 13.14 -0.46
C LYS A 311 -0.95 13.13 -0.71
N ASP A 312 -1.72 12.36 0.06
CA ASP A 312 -3.17 12.49 0.14
C ASP A 312 -3.53 13.56 1.19
N THR A 313 -4.04 14.70 0.73
CA THR A 313 -4.43 15.84 1.59
C THR A 313 -5.54 15.47 2.57
N SER A 314 -6.36 14.47 2.27
CA SER A 314 -7.44 14.03 3.16
C SER A 314 -6.95 13.37 4.44
N ILE A 315 -5.73 12.85 4.44
CA ILE A 315 -5.10 12.16 5.59
C ILE A 315 -3.84 12.87 6.08
N SER A 316 -3.51 14.08 5.60
CA SER A 316 -2.36 14.88 6.02
C SER A 316 -2.72 15.96 7.02
N ILE A 317 -1.74 16.44 7.76
CA ILE A 317 -1.77 17.73 8.46
C ILE A 317 -1.05 18.78 7.60
N ASP A 318 -1.20 20.07 7.95
CA ASP A 318 -0.65 21.17 7.15
C ASP A 318 0.88 21.15 7.01
N TYR A 319 1.58 20.56 7.99
CA TYR A 319 3.03 20.49 8.00
C TYR A 319 3.60 19.30 7.23
N ASP A 320 2.77 18.35 6.77
CA ASP A 320 3.24 17.20 6.03
C ASP A 320 3.70 17.62 4.62
N LEU A 321 4.76 17.00 4.14
CA LEU A 321 5.41 17.34 2.88
C LEU A 321 5.06 16.35 1.79
N ASP A 322 4.84 16.87 0.57
CA ASP A 322 4.83 16.06 -0.65
C ASP A 322 6.23 16.05 -1.24
N ILE A 323 6.85 14.88 -1.28
CA ILE A 323 8.22 14.70 -1.74
C ILE A 323 8.17 13.92 -3.07
N SER A 324 8.37 14.64 -4.16
CA SER A 324 8.15 14.08 -5.51
C SER A 324 9.39 13.40 -6.11
N ASN A 325 10.58 13.75 -5.64
CA ASN A 325 11.84 13.26 -6.22
C ASN A 325 13.01 13.29 -5.23
N GLU A 326 14.12 12.67 -5.61
CA GLU A 326 15.34 12.57 -4.80
C GLU A 326 15.92 13.93 -4.41
N ASN A 327 15.87 14.92 -5.31
CA ASN A 327 16.39 16.25 -5.03
C ASN A 327 15.56 16.97 -3.95
N ASP A 328 14.26 16.70 -3.87
CA ASP A 328 13.41 17.26 -2.81
C ASP A 328 13.86 16.73 -1.44
N ILE A 329 14.22 15.43 -1.36
CA ILE A 329 14.78 14.83 -0.13
C ILE A 329 16.14 15.47 0.22
N ILE A 330 17.04 15.61 -0.77
CA ILE A 330 18.37 16.21 -0.57
C ILE A 330 18.24 17.65 -0.07
N ASN A 331 17.38 18.45 -0.73
CA ASN A 331 17.14 19.84 -0.34
C ASN A 331 16.55 19.94 1.05
N LEU A 332 15.57 19.10 1.38
CA LEU A 332 14.96 19.06 2.70
C LEU A 332 15.98 18.76 3.78
N LEU A 333 16.75 17.68 3.63
CA LEU A 333 17.74 17.25 4.63
C LEU A 333 18.96 18.18 4.71
N SER A 334 19.24 18.96 3.66
CA SER A 334 20.28 19.97 3.67
C SER A 334 19.88 21.26 4.38
N ASN A 335 18.63 21.70 4.18
CA ASN A 335 18.17 23.02 4.62
C ASN A 335 17.48 23.01 5.99
N GLU A 336 16.85 21.89 6.36
CA GLU A 336 16.12 21.75 7.62
C GLU A 336 16.97 21.02 8.66
N GLU A 337 16.68 21.31 9.94
CA GLU A 337 17.34 20.65 11.08
C GLU A 337 16.35 19.69 11.75
N TYR A 338 16.75 18.42 11.79
CA TYR A 338 16.00 17.34 12.45
C TYR A 338 16.87 16.67 13.51
N ASP A 339 16.29 16.39 14.67
CA ASP A 339 16.91 15.59 15.72
C ASP A 339 16.82 14.10 15.43
N ILE A 340 15.67 13.68 14.83
CA ILE A 340 15.39 12.29 14.48
C ILE A 340 14.87 12.20 13.06
N ILE A 341 15.43 11.29 12.28
CA ILE A 341 14.95 10.93 10.94
C ILE A 341 14.58 9.44 10.93
N ILE A 342 13.32 9.14 10.60
CA ILE A 342 12.83 7.76 10.40
C ILE A 342 12.64 7.57 8.91
N ALA A 343 13.38 6.64 8.28
CA ALA A 343 13.30 6.44 6.85
C ALA A 343 13.90 5.09 6.42
N ASP A 344 13.68 4.74 5.15
CA ASP A 344 14.40 3.63 4.52
C ASP A 344 15.92 3.86 4.58
N PRO A 345 16.73 2.81 4.87
CA PRO A 345 18.18 2.92 4.97
C PRO A 345 18.88 3.58 3.78
N LEU A 346 18.35 3.42 2.57
CA LEU A 346 18.90 4.08 1.38
C LEU A 346 18.80 5.60 1.43
N ILE A 347 17.84 6.16 2.18
CA ILE A 347 17.68 7.61 2.34
C ILE A 347 18.83 8.18 3.21
N LYS A 348 19.42 7.37 4.09
CA LYS A 348 20.52 7.83 4.96
C LYS A 348 21.71 8.42 4.18
N GLN A 349 21.98 7.89 2.97
CA GLN A 349 23.07 8.39 2.12
C GLN A 349 22.82 9.80 1.55
N LEU A 350 21.58 10.30 1.62
CA LEU A 350 21.21 11.65 1.19
C LEU A 350 21.39 12.69 2.27
N ILE A 351 21.66 12.29 3.52
CA ILE A 351 21.93 13.21 4.63
C ILE A 351 23.34 13.78 4.47
N PRO A 352 23.52 15.11 4.56
CA PRO A 352 24.84 15.72 4.55
C PRO A 352 25.75 15.14 5.63
N LYS A 353 27.01 14.83 5.29
CA LYS A 353 27.96 14.15 6.18
C LYS A 353 28.18 14.91 7.50
N GLU A 354 28.18 16.23 7.44
CA GLU A 354 28.33 17.11 8.59
C GLU A 354 27.16 17.03 9.58
N LYS A 355 25.96 16.66 9.12
CA LYS A 355 24.77 16.53 9.95
C LYS A 355 24.63 15.14 10.59
N LEU A 356 25.25 14.10 9.99
CA LEU A 356 25.06 12.70 10.42
C LEU A 356 25.39 12.43 11.88
N ASN A 357 26.35 13.17 12.45
CA ASN A 357 26.76 12.97 13.85
C ASN A 357 25.77 13.55 14.86
N ASN A 358 24.90 14.46 14.42
CA ASN A 358 23.96 15.17 15.29
C ASN A 358 22.52 14.66 15.13
N ILE A 359 22.28 13.72 14.22
CA ILE A 359 20.95 13.20 13.90
C ILE A 359 20.85 11.74 14.36
N LYS A 360 19.79 11.40 15.10
CA LYS A 360 19.42 10.02 15.35
C LYS A 360 18.68 9.49 14.12
N PHE A 361 19.29 8.55 13.38
CA PHE A 361 18.65 7.89 12.24
C PHE A 361 18.02 6.57 12.68
N ILE A 362 16.70 6.45 12.53
CA ILE A 362 15.95 5.20 12.77
C ILE A 362 15.67 4.55 11.41
N SER A 363 16.25 3.37 11.23
CA SER A 363 16.05 2.58 10.00
C SER A 363 14.65 1.99 9.99
N PHE A 364 13.88 2.33 8.96
CA PHE A 364 12.56 1.79 8.69
C PHE A 364 12.47 1.37 7.21
N PRO A 365 13.00 0.19 6.85
CA PRO A 365 13.04 -0.28 5.48
C PRO A 365 11.65 -0.40 4.87
N HIS A 366 11.54 0.00 3.60
CA HIS A 366 10.30 -0.08 2.84
C HIS A 366 10.54 -0.78 1.50
N VAL A 367 9.76 -1.83 1.20
CA VAL A 367 9.99 -2.66 0.01
C VAL A 367 9.89 -1.85 -1.28
N ALA A 368 9.02 -0.84 -1.36
CA ALA A 368 8.93 0.02 -2.54
C ALA A 368 10.19 0.86 -2.80
N VAL A 369 11.07 1.04 -1.81
CA VAL A 369 12.31 1.83 -1.91
C VAL A 369 13.52 0.93 -2.08
N SER A 370 13.73 0.01 -1.13
CA SER A 370 14.95 -0.81 -1.06
C SER A 370 14.74 -2.26 -1.51
N SER A 371 13.55 -2.60 -2.00
CA SER A 371 13.21 -3.96 -2.44
C SER A 371 13.55 -5.00 -1.38
N LYS A 372 14.26 -6.05 -1.74
CA LYS A 372 14.69 -7.13 -0.84
C LYS A 372 16.02 -6.86 -0.11
N ILE A 373 16.69 -5.73 -0.36
CA ILE A 373 18.03 -5.44 0.21
C ILE A 373 18.01 -5.47 1.74
N TYR A 374 16.96 -4.91 2.35
CA TYR A 374 16.79 -4.82 3.79
C TYR A 374 15.59 -5.61 4.30
N TRP A 375 15.17 -6.64 3.57
CA TRP A 375 14.00 -7.45 3.90
C TRP A 375 14.02 -8.00 5.33
N ASP A 376 15.16 -8.58 5.74
CA ASP A 376 15.34 -9.16 7.06
C ASP A 376 15.48 -8.08 8.17
N ASN A 377 15.57 -6.82 7.79
CA ASN A 377 15.69 -5.68 8.71
C ASN A 377 14.38 -4.91 8.89
N ILE A 378 13.30 -5.30 8.18
CA ILE A 378 11.99 -4.69 8.36
C ILE A 378 11.52 -4.96 9.79
N PRO A 379 11.20 -3.92 10.59
CA PRO A 379 10.78 -4.13 11.96
C PRO A 379 9.39 -4.78 12.02
N LEU A 380 9.13 -5.53 13.07
CA LEU A 380 7.76 -5.77 13.50
C LEU A 380 7.24 -4.47 14.10
N PHE A 381 6.11 -3.98 13.56
CA PHE A 381 5.60 -2.65 13.92
C PHE A 381 4.17 -2.66 14.47
N ILE A 382 3.60 -3.83 14.68
CA ILE A 382 2.28 -3.99 15.28
C ILE A 382 2.41 -4.13 16.80
N GLY A 383 1.60 -3.38 17.54
CA GLY A 383 1.55 -3.46 19.00
C GLY A 383 2.87 -3.10 19.68
N ASP A 384 3.17 -3.80 20.76
CA ASP A 384 4.33 -3.57 21.62
C ASP A 384 5.69 -3.73 20.96
N ASN A 385 5.76 -4.43 19.83
CA ASN A 385 6.96 -4.54 19.01
C ASN A 385 7.58 -3.16 18.67
N MET A 386 6.73 -2.13 18.59
CA MET A 386 7.15 -0.77 18.24
C MET A 386 7.59 0.07 19.43
N ASN A 387 7.34 -0.37 20.66
CA ASN A 387 7.66 0.41 21.88
C ASN A 387 9.12 0.87 21.95
N LYS A 388 10.07 0.01 21.58
CA LYS A 388 11.50 0.33 21.57
C LYS A 388 11.88 1.51 20.67
N TYR A 389 11.09 1.79 19.62
CA TYR A 389 11.33 2.91 18.70
C TYR A 389 10.57 4.18 19.09
N LEU A 390 9.56 4.05 19.97
CA LEU A 390 8.72 5.14 20.42
C LEU A 390 9.17 5.71 21.78
N LEU A 391 9.83 4.89 22.61
CA LEU A 391 10.25 5.27 23.98
C LEU A 391 11.64 5.93 24.04
N ASP A 392 12.50 5.70 23.03
CA ASP A 392 13.86 6.26 22.92
C ASP A 392 13.88 7.62 22.21
#